data_84c01a3ba35624a5790d8bee323993d7
#
_entry.id   84c01a3ba35624a5790d8bee323993d7
#
_cell.length_a   1.000
_cell.length_b   1.000
_cell.length_c   1.000
_cell.angle_alpha   90.00
_cell.angle_beta   90.00
_cell.angle_gamma   90.00
#
_symmetry.space_group_name_H-M   'P 1'
#
loop_
_entity.id
_entity.type
_entity.pdbx_description
1 polymer ?
#
loop_
_entity_poly.entity_id
_entity_poly.type
_entity_poly.pdbx_seq_one_letter_code
_entity_poly.pdbx_strand_id
1 'polypeptide(L)'
;MNYRPSEMNLWDTWYVSHRNEIHAFYMQRRADGSSRTLEEERSIGHAVSENLLDWKELPLAVRPGEKGSGEDLDIFTGCAVQKGGTCFLYYTQRGSEDNGLVQRIALATSQDWVHFTKFSGNPVIEPDPAIFCTCGAPARHGIVDCRDLIVVENPDRAGYYGFYAARKPSDEMPEGASIACVFSTDLYHWQSVGSVFTAEFNTIVEVPDVFYLDGRWYLTLLVSNEYGSRDLFEEQELIQGTVYAVSDRITGPYVMEPDNVILASRRQNGI
;
A
#
# COMPACT_ATOMS: atom_id res chain seq x y z
N MET A 1 -6.72 10.66 15.29
CA MET A 1 -7.66 11.40 14.43
C MET A 1 -9.07 11.02 14.80
N ASN A 2 -9.95 12.00 15.02
CA ASN A 2 -11.34 11.71 15.38
C ASN A 2 -12.31 11.81 14.17
N TYR A 3 -11.76 11.75 12.94
CA TYR A 3 -12.59 11.73 11.74
C TYR A 3 -13.16 10.32 11.52
N ARG A 4 -14.44 10.27 11.22
CA ARG A 4 -15.15 9.08 10.78
C ARG A 4 -16.11 9.48 9.68
N PRO A 5 -16.05 8.83 8.51
CA PRO A 5 -17.02 9.06 7.45
C PRO A 5 -18.43 8.68 7.91
N SER A 6 -19.43 9.31 7.30
CA SER A 6 -20.82 9.02 7.65
C SER A 6 -21.15 7.55 7.39
N GLU A 7 -21.67 6.85 8.41
CA GLU A 7 -22.07 5.44 8.36
C GLU A 7 -20.96 4.43 7.99
N MET A 8 -19.68 4.85 7.92
CA MET A 8 -18.56 4.01 7.56
C MET A 8 -17.55 3.86 8.70
N ASN A 9 -16.90 2.73 8.77
CA ASN A 9 -15.61 2.56 9.42
C ASN A 9 -14.52 2.71 8.36
N LEU A 10 -13.43 3.34 8.73
CA LEU A 10 -12.25 3.41 7.88
C LEU A 10 -11.10 2.63 8.51
N TRP A 11 -10.19 2.16 7.65
CA TRP A 11 -8.90 1.64 8.10
C TRP A 11 -7.78 2.19 7.23
N ASP A 12 -6.96 1.50 6.55
CA ASP A 12 -5.82 2.05 5.84
C ASP A 12 -6.06 3.44 5.28
N THR A 13 -5.28 4.41 5.77
CA THR A 13 -5.42 5.81 5.40
C THR A 13 -4.10 6.38 4.93
N TRP A 14 -4.12 7.20 3.90
CA TRP A 14 -2.95 7.93 3.42
C TRP A 14 -3.30 9.39 3.13
N TYR A 15 -2.28 10.22 3.14
CA TYR A 15 -2.45 11.67 3.14
C TYR A 15 -1.56 12.33 2.10
N VAL A 16 -2.02 13.44 1.55
CA VAL A 16 -1.23 14.32 0.71
C VAL A 16 -1.62 15.78 0.96
N SER A 17 -0.62 16.65 1.04
CA SER A 17 -0.86 18.08 1.16
C SER A 17 -1.02 18.73 -0.20
N HIS A 18 -2.01 19.61 -0.33
CA HIS A 18 -2.19 20.45 -1.50
C HIS A 18 -2.58 21.86 -1.07
N ARG A 19 -1.77 22.87 -1.42
CA ARG A 19 -1.94 24.25 -0.94
C ARG A 19 -1.98 24.30 0.59
N ASN A 20 -3.09 24.77 1.17
CA ASN A 20 -3.30 24.83 2.62
C ASN A 20 -4.20 23.71 3.15
N GLU A 21 -4.46 22.70 2.35
CA GLU A 21 -5.35 21.59 2.66
C GLU A 21 -4.57 20.29 2.73
N ILE A 22 -5.07 19.37 3.54
CA ILE A 22 -4.60 18.00 3.65
C ILE A 22 -5.73 17.11 3.18
N HIS A 23 -5.49 16.38 2.11
CA HIS A 23 -6.41 15.39 1.59
C HIS A 23 -6.11 14.03 2.23
N ALA A 24 -7.14 13.38 2.76
CA ALA A 24 -7.10 12.01 3.28
C ALA A 24 -7.84 11.10 2.32
N PHE A 25 -7.19 10.03 1.92
CA PHE A 25 -7.79 8.92 1.21
C PHE A 25 -7.82 7.72 2.15
N TYR A 26 -8.83 6.88 2.04
CA TYR A 26 -8.97 5.77 2.98
C TYR A 26 -9.80 4.63 2.39
N MET A 27 -9.48 3.42 2.82
CA MET A 27 -10.35 2.29 2.66
C MET A 27 -11.51 2.40 3.66
N GLN A 28 -12.70 1.99 3.25
CA GLN A 28 -13.89 2.11 4.08
C GLN A 28 -14.78 0.88 3.99
N ARG A 29 -15.55 0.66 5.06
CA ARG A 29 -16.57 -0.38 5.14
C ARG A 29 -17.74 0.12 5.98
N ARG A 30 -18.95 -0.34 5.70
CA ARG A 30 -20.11 0.08 6.50
C ARG A 30 -19.97 -0.30 7.98
N ALA A 31 -20.34 0.64 8.85
CA ALA A 31 -20.20 0.49 10.29
C ALA A 31 -21.11 -0.57 10.89
N ASP A 32 -22.26 -0.86 10.26
CA ASP A 32 -23.25 -1.84 10.69
C ASP A 32 -22.99 -3.27 10.17
N GLY A 33 -21.91 -3.47 9.42
CA GLY A 33 -21.57 -4.74 8.80
C GLY A 33 -22.53 -5.16 7.69
N SER A 34 -23.48 -4.30 7.29
CA SER A 34 -24.38 -4.58 6.17
C SER A 34 -23.66 -4.32 4.85
N SER A 35 -23.63 -5.31 3.98
CA SER A 35 -23.16 -5.11 2.62
C SER A 35 -24.31 -4.63 1.73
N ARG A 36 -24.45 -3.32 1.56
CA ARG A 36 -25.51 -2.79 0.72
C ARG A 36 -25.19 -2.71 -0.75
N THR A 37 -23.99 -2.30 -1.08
CA THR A 37 -23.45 -2.42 -2.42
C THR A 37 -21.95 -2.69 -2.31
N LEU A 38 -21.45 -3.64 -3.07
CA LEU A 38 -20.02 -3.92 -3.20
C LEU A 38 -19.25 -2.65 -3.60
N GLU A 39 -19.92 -1.72 -4.26
CA GLU A 39 -19.36 -0.48 -4.75
C GLU A 39 -18.95 0.49 -3.63
N GLU A 40 -19.79 0.66 -2.60
CA GLU A 40 -19.47 1.58 -1.49
C GLU A 40 -18.38 1.03 -0.57
N GLU A 41 -18.39 -0.28 -0.33
CA GLU A 41 -17.44 -0.95 0.58
C GLU A 41 -16.06 -1.21 -0.01
N ARG A 42 -15.92 -1.08 -1.32
CA ARG A 42 -14.70 -1.41 -2.06
C ARG A 42 -14.13 -0.19 -2.77
N SER A 43 -14.56 0.99 -2.36
CA SER A 43 -14.16 2.27 -2.92
C SER A 43 -13.15 2.97 -2.01
N ILE A 44 -12.36 3.87 -2.59
CA ILE A 44 -11.53 4.78 -1.82
C ILE A 44 -12.36 6.00 -1.45
N GLY A 45 -12.54 6.19 -0.13
CA GLY A 45 -13.13 7.38 0.44
C GLY A 45 -12.17 8.56 0.38
N HIS A 46 -12.72 9.77 0.47
CA HIS A 46 -11.93 11.00 0.36
C HIS A 46 -12.47 12.07 1.32
N ALA A 47 -11.58 12.73 2.02
CA ALA A 47 -11.90 13.86 2.87
C ALA A 47 -10.79 14.91 2.83
N VAL A 48 -11.12 16.15 3.19
CA VAL A 48 -10.17 17.27 3.21
C VAL A 48 -10.25 18.02 4.54
N SER A 49 -9.11 18.54 5.00
CA SER A 49 -8.99 19.33 6.21
C SER A 49 -7.91 20.39 6.07
N GLU A 50 -8.11 21.57 6.68
CA GLU A 50 -7.09 22.62 6.79
C GLU A 50 -6.26 22.50 8.09
N ASN A 51 -6.72 21.72 9.08
CA ASN A 51 -6.14 21.71 10.44
C ASN A 51 -6.00 20.30 11.05
N LEU A 52 -6.31 19.22 10.32
CA LEU A 52 -6.32 17.82 10.77
C LEU A 52 -7.37 17.49 11.86
N LEU A 53 -8.19 18.46 12.27
CA LEU A 53 -9.22 18.29 13.30
C LEU A 53 -10.62 18.26 12.67
N ASP A 54 -10.90 19.24 11.83
CA ASP A 54 -12.18 19.42 11.15
C ASP A 54 -12.05 18.88 9.72
N TRP A 55 -12.79 17.83 9.42
CA TRP A 55 -12.76 17.15 8.13
C TRP A 55 -14.05 17.34 7.37
N LYS A 56 -13.94 17.62 6.10
CA LYS A 56 -15.06 17.66 5.15
C LYS A 56 -14.97 16.46 4.24
N GLU A 57 -16.01 15.63 4.24
CA GLU A 57 -16.14 14.50 3.32
C GLU A 57 -16.33 15.02 1.88
N LEU A 58 -15.63 14.41 0.95
CA LEU A 58 -15.69 14.66 -0.48
C LEU A 58 -16.29 13.44 -1.20
N PRO A 59 -16.65 13.54 -2.49
CA PRO A 59 -17.02 12.38 -3.27
C PRO A 59 -15.98 11.27 -3.23
N LEU A 60 -16.41 10.01 -3.34
CA LEU A 60 -15.51 8.87 -3.44
C LEU A 60 -14.47 9.09 -4.54
N ALA A 61 -13.19 8.95 -4.20
CA ALA A 61 -12.10 9.18 -5.14
C ALA A 61 -12.05 8.12 -6.23
N VAL A 62 -12.16 6.85 -5.86
CA VAL A 62 -12.13 5.71 -6.80
C VAL A 62 -13.19 4.70 -6.42
N ARG A 63 -13.91 4.19 -7.41
CA ARG A 63 -14.86 3.08 -7.30
C ARG A 63 -14.34 1.85 -8.04
N PRO A 64 -14.77 0.62 -7.68
CA PRO A 64 -14.55 -0.55 -8.52
C PRO A 64 -14.94 -0.29 -9.97
N GLY A 65 -14.31 -1.00 -10.87
CA GLY A 65 -14.62 -0.93 -12.28
C GLY A 65 -15.86 -1.75 -12.68
N GLU A 66 -16.22 -1.67 -13.95
CA GLU A 66 -17.23 -2.54 -14.53
C GLU A 66 -16.73 -4.00 -14.55
N LYS A 67 -17.65 -4.94 -14.52
CA LYS A 67 -17.34 -6.37 -14.55
C LYS A 67 -16.39 -6.73 -15.70
N GLY A 68 -15.28 -7.39 -15.38
CA GLY A 68 -14.24 -7.77 -16.34
C GLY A 68 -13.21 -6.67 -16.61
N SER A 69 -13.21 -5.57 -15.86
CA SER A 69 -12.22 -4.48 -16.03
C SER A 69 -10.88 -4.76 -15.33
N GLY A 70 -10.72 -5.91 -14.64
CA GLY A 70 -9.52 -6.21 -13.86
C GLY A 70 -9.44 -5.50 -12.51
N GLU A 71 -10.42 -4.64 -12.20
CA GLU A 71 -10.57 -3.91 -10.92
C GLU A 71 -12.02 -3.92 -10.43
N ASP A 72 -12.76 -4.95 -10.81
CA ASP A 72 -14.18 -5.09 -10.53
C ASP A 72 -14.49 -5.85 -9.24
N LEU A 73 -13.48 -6.35 -8.55
CA LEU A 73 -13.65 -7.07 -7.29
C LEU A 73 -13.40 -6.18 -6.08
N ASP A 74 -12.18 -5.68 -5.92
CA ASP A 74 -11.75 -4.88 -4.76
C ASP A 74 -10.73 -3.80 -5.17
N ILE A 75 -10.73 -2.70 -4.41
CA ILE A 75 -9.72 -1.66 -4.45
C ILE A 75 -9.12 -1.55 -3.04
N PHE A 76 -7.78 -1.65 -2.94
CA PHE A 76 -7.05 -1.62 -1.68
C PHE A 76 -6.11 -0.41 -1.61
N THR A 77 -5.34 -0.37 -0.54
CA THR A 77 -4.39 0.66 -0.15
C THR A 77 -3.46 1.12 -1.27
N GLY A 78 -3.02 2.35 -1.16
CA GLY A 78 -2.10 2.98 -2.09
C GLY A 78 -1.53 4.28 -1.55
N CYS A 79 -1.18 5.20 -2.42
CA CYS A 79 -0.66 6.52 -2.06
C CYS A 79 -1.14 7.62 -3.01
N ALA A 80 -0.91 8.86 -2.61
CA ALA A 80 -1.19 10.02 -3.45
C ALA A 80 0.04 10.92 -3.58
N VAL A 81 0.31 11.39 -4.80
CA VAL A 81 1.46 12.24 -5.12
C VAL A 81 0.99 13.45 -5.89
N GLN A 82 1.51 14.62 -5.55
CA GLN A 82 1.28 15.84 -6.30
C GLN A 82 2.42 16.11 -7.30
N LYS A 83 2.07 16.40 -8.55
CA LYS A 83 3.00 16.90 -9.57
C LYS A 83 2.32 17.89 -10.49
N GLY A 84 2.85 19.09 -10.64
CA GLY A 84 2.35 20.10 -11.58
C GLY A 84 0.87 20.48 -11.38
N GLY A 85 0.36 20.43 -10.14
CA GLY A 85 -1.05 20.71 -9.81
C GLY A 85 -1.97 19.51 -9.91
N THR A 86 -1.53 18.41 -10.52
CA THR A 86 -2.27 17.15 -10.64
C THR A 86 -2.05 16.28 -9.40
N CYS A 87 -3.11 15.69 -8.89
CA CYS A 87 -3.04 14.58 -7.93
C CYS A 87 -2.97 13.26 -8.68
N PHE A 88 -1.95 12.46 -8.40
CA PHE A 88 -1.79 11.08 -8.87
C PHE A 88 -2.14 10.17 -7.70
N LEU A 89 -3.26 9.48 -7.78
CA LEU A 89 -3.77 8.58 -6.75
C LEU A 89 -3.56 7.14 -7.22
N TYR A 90 -2.60 6.47 -6.61
CA TYR A 90 -2.36 5.04 -6.84
C TYR A 90 -3.19 4.22 -5.87
N TYR A 91 -3.57 3.03 -6.31
CA TYR A 91 -4.33 2.08 -5.51
C TYR A 91 -4.04 0.65 -5.98
N THR A 92 -4.28 -0.30 -5.10
CA THR A 92 -4.20 -1.73 -5.43
C THR A 92 -5.52 -2.17 -6.03
N GLN A 93 -5.50 -2.74 -7.23
CA GLN A 93 -6.67 -3.32 -7.89
C GLN A 93 -6.68 -4.85 -7.82
N ARG A 94 -7.89 -5.42 -7.76
CA ARG A 94 -8.15 -6.86 -7.82
C ARG A 94 -9.34 -7.13 -8.73
N GLY A 95 -9.20 -8.12 -9.61
CA GLY A 95 -10.23 -8.49 -10.58
C GLY A 95 -11.01 -9.73 -10.17
N SER A 96 -12.26 -9.84 -10.62
CA SER A 96 -13.09 -11.01 -10.38
C SER A 96 -12.68 -12.22 -11.21
N GLU A 97 -11.96 -12.05 -12.32
CA GLU A 97 -11.52 -13.12 -13.22
C GLU A 97 -10.60 -14.14 -12.52
N ASP A 98 -9.75 -13.67 -11.62
CA ASP A 98 -8.83 -14.49 -10.81
C ASP A 98 -9.27 -14.61 -9.35
N ASN A 99 -10.51 -14.25 -9.01
CA ASN A 99 -11.03 -14.17 -7.65
C ASN A 99 -10.21 -13.24 -6.73
N GLY A 100 -9.57 -12.22 -7.30
CA GLY A 100 -8.72 -11.29 -6.59
C GLY A 100 -7.38 -11.87 -6.15
N LEU A 101 -6.95 -13.00 -6.70
CA LEU A 101 -5.67 -13.63 -6.34
C LEU A 101 -4.47 -12.87 -6.90
N VAL A 102 -4.65 -12.09 -7.96
CA VAL A 102 -3.57 -11.30 -8.56
C VAL A 102 -3.80 -9.82 -8.26
N GLN A 103 -2.93 -9.27 -7.42
CA GLN A 103 -2.90 -7.85 -7.11
C GLN A 103 -2.05 -7.10 -8.14
N ARG A 104 -2.46 -5.88 -8.48
CA ARG A 104 -1.77 -4.97 -9.40
C ARG A 104 -1.97 -3.54 -8.94
N ILE A 105 -1.08 -2.63 -9.30
CA ILE A 105 -1.21 -1.22 -8.96
C ILE A 105 -1.79 -0.46 -10.13
N ALA A 106 -2.85 0.27 -9.84
CA ALA A 106 -3.55 1.15 -10.76
C ALA A 106 -3.39 2.62 -10.36
N LEU A 107 -3.75 3.51 -11.28
CA LEU A 107 -3.65 4.95 -11.16
C LEU A 107 -4.97 5.62 -11.51
N ALA A 108 -5.38 6.61 -10.72
CA ALA A 108 -6.34 7.63 -11.09
C ALA A 108 -5.72 9.02 -10.92
N THR A 109 -6.16 10.00 -11.71
CA THR A 109 -5.65 11.36 -11.64
C THR A 109 -6.77 12.38 -11.47
N SER A 110 -6.45 13.49 -10.80
CA SER A 110 -7.36 14.63 -10.63
C SER A 110 -6.62 15.96 -10.80
N GLN A 111 -7.27 16.89 -11.52
CA GLN A 111 -6.80 18.28 -11.67
C GLN A 111 -7.47 19.21 -10.65
N ASP A 112 -8.66 18.87 -10.21
CA ASP A 112 -9.45 19.68 -9.27
C ASP A 112 -9.39 19.14 -7.84
N TRP A 113 -8.70 18.02 -7.63
CA TRP A 113 -8.53 17.35 -6.34
C TRP A 113 -9.83 16.80 -5.72
N VAL A 114 -10.89 16.75 -6.51
CA VAL A 114 -12.22 16.25 -6.10
C VAL A 114 -12.68 15.09 -6.97
N HIS A 115 -12.55 15.25 -8.29
CA HIS A 115 -12.99 14.25 -9.25
C HIS A 115 -11.80 13.54 -9.88
N PHE A 116 -11.74 12.23 -9.68
CA PHE A 116 -10.65 11.38 -10.16
C PHE A 116 -11.08 10.62 -11.41
N THR A 117 -10.18 10.57 -12.37
CA THR A 117 -10.33 9.78 -13.59
C THR A 117 -9.30 8.67 -13.61
N LYS A 118 -9.75 7.42 -13.74
CA LYS A 118 -8.87 6.26 -13.86
C LYS A 118 -8.02 6.36 -15.13
N PHE A 119 -6.77 5.99 -15.02
CA PHE A 119 -5.87 5.98 -16.16
C PHE A 119 -6.24 4.83 -17.11
N SER A 120 -6.38 5.12 -18.41
CA SER A 120 -6.78 4.10 -19.40
C SER A 120 -5.73 3.02 -19.65
N GLY A 121 -4.48 3.24 -19.21
CA GLY A 121 -3.38 2.29 -19.28
C GLY A 121 -3.18 1.45 -18.01
N ASN A 122 -4.18 1.39 -17.11
CA ASN A 122 -4.10 0.52 -15.94
C ASN A 122 -4.06 -0.98 -16.33
N PRO A 123 -3.34 -1.82 -15.55
CA PRO A 123 -2.51 -1.47 -14.41
C PRO A 123 -1.20 -0.77 -14.82
N VAL A 124 -0.68 0.11 -13.96
CA VAL A 124 0.59 0.82 -14.19
C VAL A 124 1.81 0.09 -13.64
N ILE A 125 1.63 -0.81 -12.66
CA ILE A 125 2.67 -1.67 -12.13
C ILE A 125 2.15 -3.09 -11.96
N GLU A 126 2.92 -4.04 -12.44
CA GLU A 126 2.81 -5.48 -12.20
C GLU A 126 4.15 -6.00 -11.68
N PRO A 127 4.18 -7.12 -10.93
CA PRO A 127 5.44 -7.69 -10.47
C PRO A 127 6.33 -8.11 -11.64
N ASP A 128 7.62 -7.80 -11.57
CA ASP A 128 8.60 -8.25 -12.55
C ASP A 128 8.79 -9.79 -12.48
N PRO A 129 8.41 -10.55 -13.50
CA PRO A 129 8.46 -12.01 -13.47
C PRO A 129 9.88 -12.58 -13.39
N ALA A 130 10.90 -11.79 -13.67
CA ALA A 130 12.29 -12.21 -13.50
C ALA A 130 12.74 -12.22 -12.04
N ILE A 131 11.99 -11.55 -11.15
CA ILE A 131 12.38 -11.33 -9.76
C ILE A 131 11.31 -11.82 -8.77
N PHE A 132 10.03 -11.62 -9.10
CA PHE A 132 8.91 -11.82 -8.19
C PHE A 132 7.94 -12.89 -8.69
N CYS A 133 7.16 -13.45 -7.76
CA CYS A 133 6.05 -14.34 -8.11
C CYS A 133 4.99 -13.57 -8.88
N THR A 134 4.58 -14.12 -10.03
CA THR A 134 3.54 -13.54 -10.91
C THR A 134 2.38 -14.49 -11.17
N CYS A 135 2.47 -15.73 -10.69
CA CYS A 135 1.41 -16.72 -10.78
C CYS A 135 1.17 -17.32 -9.39
N GLY A 136 -0.07 -17.68 -9.11
CA GLY A 136 -0.53 -18.16 -7.81
C GLY A 136 -0.05 -19.57 -7.40
N ALA A 137 1.08 -20.03 -7.91
CA ALA A 137 1.74 -21.25 -7.46
C ALA A 137 2.99 -20.89 -6.66
N PRO A 138 3.39 -21.58 -5.72
CA PRO A 138 2.82 -22.33 -4.61
C PRO A 138 2.74 -21.51 -3.31
N ALA A 139 2.42 -20.24 -3.40
CA ALA A 139 2.23 -19.41 -2.21
C ALA A 139 1.16 -20.04 -1.31
N ARG A 140 1.43 -20.11 -0.02
CA ARG A 140 0.53 -20.67 0.99
C ARG A 140 -0.91 -20.15 0.90
N HIS A 141 -1.11 -19.00 0.22
CA HIS A 141 -2.40 -18.34 0.00
C HIS A 141 -2.77 -18.18 -1.47
N GLY A 142 -1.96 -18.63 -2.43
CA GLY A 142 -2.24 -18.50 -3.86
C GLY A 142 -2.27 -17.06 -4.40
N ILE A 143 -1.86 -16.07 -3.59
CA ILE A 143 -1.94 -14.64 -3.94
C ILE A 143 -0.63 -14.18 -4.60
N VAL A 144 -0.76 -13.42 -5.67
CA VAL A 144 0.33 -12.63 -6.25
C VAL A 144 0.32 -11.26 -5.59
N ASP A 145 1.33 -11.00 -4.76
CA ASP A 145 1.45 -9.73 -4.03
C ASP A 145 2.00 -8.64 -4.96
N CYS A 146 1.22 -7.58 -5.15
CA CYS A 146 1.62 -6.32 -5.76
C CYS A 146 0.69 -5.23 -5.23
N ARG A 147 0.98 -4.70 -4.03
CA ARG A 147 0.09 -3.80 -3.31
C ARG A 147 0.80 -2.75 -2.50
N ASP A 148 0.03 -1.81 -1.97
CA ASP A 148 0.42 -0.82 -0.99
C ASP A 148 1.59 0.05 -1.49
N LEU A 149 1.48 0.57 -2.72
CA LEU A 149 2.51 1.43 -3.29
C LEU A 149 2.69 2.69 -2.45
N ILE A 150 3.94 3.02 -2.14
CA ILE A 150 4.37 4.36 -1.71
C ILE A 150 5.32 4.95 -2.77
N VAL A 151 5.18 6.23 -3.05
CA VAL A 151 6.01 6.94 -4.03
C VAL A 151 6.82 8.02 -3.34
N VAL A 152 8.11 8.01 -3.60
CA VAL A 152 9.08 8.97 -3.03
C VAL A 152 9.80 9.68 -4.17
N GLU A 153 9.89 11.01 -4.11
CA GLU A 153 10.67 11.78 -5.07
C GLU A 153 12.17 11.43 -4.94
N ASN A 154 12.83 11.25 -6.08
CA ASN A 154 14.25 10.97 -6.09
C ASN A 154 15.04 12.23 -5.66
N PRO A 155 15.84 12.16 -4.60
CA PRO A 155 16.57 13.32 -4.10
C PRO A 155 17.70 13.79 -5.03
N ASP A 156 18.23 12.89 -5.86
CA ASP A 156 19.47 13.14 -6.62
C ASP A 156 19.22 13.60 -8.07
N ARG A 157 18.05 13.29 -8.62
CA ARG A 157 17.70 13.62 -10.02
C ARG A 157 16.19 13.61 -10.22
N ALA A 158 15.72 14.18 -11.31
CA ALA A 158 14.31 14.15 -11.66
C ALA A 158 13.78 12.73 -11.78
N GLY A 159 12.65 12.46 -11.15
CA GLY A 159 11.95 11.18 -11.15
C GLY A 159 11.50 10.75 -9.75
N TYR A 160 10.92 9.59 -9.69
CA TYR A 160 10.27 9.04 -8.52
C TYR A 160 10.62 7.57 -8.36
N TYR A 161 10.84 7.14 -7.13
CA TYR A 161 10.88 5.74 -6.77
C TYR A 161 9.53 5.32 -6.21
N GLY A 162 9.06 4.15 -6.60
CA GLY A 162 7.90 3.49 -6.01
C GLY A 162 8.33 2.23 -5.26
N PHE A 163 7.75 2.00 -4.09
CA PHE A 163 8.00 0.80 -3.28
C PHE A 163 6.68 0.12 -3.01
N TYR A 164 6.62 -1.19 -3.20
CA TYR A 164 5.39 -1.95 -3.01
C TYR A 164 5.66 -3.35 -2.45
N ALA A 165 4.68 -3.90 -1.75
CA ALA A 165 4.75 -5.26 -1.24
C ALA A 165 4.69 -6.26 -2.39
N ALA A 166 5.66 -7.15 -2.45
CA ALA A 166 5.82 -8.20 -3.43
C ALA A 166 6.29 -9.50 -2.77
N ARG A 167 6.45 -10.56 -3.55
CA ARG A 167 6.97 -11.83 -3.06
C ARG A 167 7.99 -12.41 -4.01
N LYS A 168 9.13 -12.82 -3.48
CA LYS A 168 10.14 -13.57 -4.23
C LYS A 168 9.82 -15.06 -4.22
N PRO A 169 10.11 -15.79 -5.29
CA PRO A 169 10.09 -17.23 -5.26
C PRO A 169 11.00 -17.76 -4.14
N SER A 170 10.50 -18.70 -3.35
CA SER A 170 11.27 -19.39 -2.30
C SER A 170 10.85 -20.85 -2.27
N ASP A 171 11.82 -21.73 -2.14
CA ASP A 171 11.62 -23.18 -1.95
C ASP A 171 11.40 -23.54 -0.47
N GLU A 172 11.68 -22.59 0.43
CA GLU A 172 11.58 -22.74 1.88
C GLU A 172 10.51 -21.81 2.45
N MET A 173 9.83 -22.25 3.48
CA MET A 173 8.91 -21.42 4.25
C MET A 173 9.65 -20.75 5.43
N PRO A 174 9.39 -19.48 5.74
CA PRO A 174 8.43 -18.56 5.12
C PRO A 174 8.84 -18.10 3.73
N GLU A 175 7.90 -18.05 2.82
CA GLU A 175 8.15 -17.61 1.44
C GLU A 175 8.49 -16.11 1.42
N GLY A 176 9.70 -15.76 1.05
CA GLY A 176 10.32 -14.45 1.09
C GLY A 176 9.44 -13.26 0.70
N ALA A 177 8.63 -12.77 1.65
CA ALA A 177 7.97 -11.50 1.51
C ALA A 177 9.01 -10.41 1.22
N SER A 178 8.73 -9.54 0.28
CA SER A 178 9.73 -8.63 -0.26
C SER A 178 9.12 -7.25 -0.51
N ILE A 179 9.98 -6.24 -0.51
CA ILE A 179 9.64 -4.93 -1.04
C ILE A 179 10.33 -4.75 -2.39
N ALA A 180 9.51 -4.57 -3.41
CA ALA A 180 9.95 -4.22 -4.75
C ALA A 180 10.16 -2.73 -4.87
N CYS A 181 11.09 -2.33 -5.74
CA CYS A 181 11.33 -0.95 -6.12
C CYS A 181 11.16 -0.78 -7.62
N VAL A 182 10.51 0.30 -8.01
CA VAL A 182 10.34 0.75 -9.39
C VAL A 182 10.73 2.21 -9.52
N PHE A 183 11.05 2.67 -10.73
CA PHE A 183 11.41 4.04 -11.03
C PHE A 183 10.56 4.61 -12.17
N SER A 184 10.16 5.88 -12.05
CA SER A 184 9.42 6.62 -13.08
C SER A 184 9.92 8.07 -13.20
N THR A 185 9.89 8.62 -14.39
CA THR A 185 10.12 10.06 -14.62
C THR A 185 8.83 10.85 -14.82
N ASP A 186 7.71 10.17 -15.06
CA ASP A 186 6.45 10.80 -15.45
C ASP A 186 5.27 10.46 -14.54
N LEU A 187 5.41 9.46 -13.64
CA LEU A 187 4.35 8.91 -12.75
C LEU A 187 3.31 8.03 -13.48
N TYR A 188 3.47 7.78 -14.77
CA TYR A 188 2.60 6.89 -15.55
C TYR A 188 3.29 5.58 -15.92
N HIS A 189 4.59 5.65 -16.26
CA HIS A 189 5.36 4.51 -16.72
C HIS A 189 6.47 4.18 -15.72
N TRP A 190 6.47 2.94 -15.27
CA TRP A 190 7.37 2.46 -14.24
C TRP A 190 8.30 1.38 -14.75
N GLN A 191 9.55 1.43 -14.33
CA GLN A 191 10.58 0.44 -14.66
C GLN A 191 11.03 -0.28 -13.40
N SER A 192 11.14 -1.61 -13.46
CA SER A 192 11.64 -2.42 -12.34
C SER A 192 13.08 -2.03 -12.00
N VAL A 193 13.34 -1.79 -10.71
CA VAL A 193 14.68 -1.60 -10.15
C VAL A 193 15.12 -2.89 -9.45
N GLY A 194 14.18 -3.64 -8.88
CA GLY A 194 14.44 -4.90 -8.21
C GLY A 194 13.88 -4.98 -6.79
N SER A 195 14.33 -5.97 -6.05
CA SER A 195 14.01 -6.13 -4.63
C SER A 195 14.96 -5.29 -3.78
N VAL A 196 14.43 -4.48 -2.89
CA VAL A 196 15.22 -3.65 -1.96
C VAL A 196 15.25 -4.20 -0.53
N PHE A 197 14.32 -5.10 -0.21
CA PHE A 197 14.21 -5.79 1.07
C PHE A 197 13.57 -7.16 0.88
N THR A 198 14.03 -8.16 1.61
CA THR A 198 13.41 -9.48 1.69
C THR A 198 13.31 -9.89 3.14
N ALA A 199 12.10 -10.21 3.58
CA ALA A 199 11.81 -10.66 4.92
C ALA A 199 11.91 -12.19 4.96
N GLU A 200 13.02 -12.73 5.46
CA GLU A 200 13.21 -14.17 5.63
C GLU A 200 12.36 -14.76 6.76
N PHE A 201 11.75 -13.91 7.58
CA PHE A 201 10.96 -14.26 8.76
C PHE A 201 9.46 -14.21 8.53
N ASN A 202 9.00 -13.77 7.36
CA ASN A 202 7.57 -13.52 7.12
C ASN A 202 7.16 -13.90 5.70
N THR A 203 5.92 -14.37 5.55
CA THR A 203 5.32 -14.67 4.25
C THR A 203 4.66 -13.45 3.62
N ILE A 204 4.25 -12.47 4.43
CA ILE A 204 3.56 -11.26 4.01
C ILE A 204 4.12 -10.07 4.79
N VAL A 205 4.43 -9.01 4.07
CA VAL A 205 4.68 -7.66 4.60
C VAL A 205 3.71 -6.70 3.92
N GLU A 206 3.30 -5.66 4.63
CA GLU A 206 2.27 -4.74 4.14
C GLU A 206 2.64 -3.29 4.41
N VAL A 207 2.00 -2.39 3.70
CA VAL A 207 2.02 -0.93 3.92
C VAL A 207 3.45 -0.40 4.11
N PRO A 208 4.36 -0.59 3.11
CA PRO A 208 5.68 -0.01 3.20
C PRO A 208 5.60 1.52 3.24
N ASP A 209 6.49 2.15 4.00
CA ASP A 209 6.75 3.58 3.89
C ASP A 209 8.26 3.82 3.86
N VAL A 210 8.71 4.75 3.02
CA VAL A 210 10.13 5.02 2.80
C VAL A 210 10.40 6.51 2.97
N PHE A 211 11.31 6.86 3.86
CA PHE A 211 11.68 8.25 4.12
C PHE A 211 13.14 8.40 4.53
N TYR A 212 13.65 9.61 4.41
CA TYR A 212 15.00 9.98 4.81
C TYR A 212 14.98 10.72 6.15
N LEU A 213 15.79 10.26 7.10
CA LEU A 213 15.92 10.88 8.41
C LEU A 213 17.36 10.71 8.93
N ASP A 214 17.94 11.80 9.43
CA ASP A 214 19.26 11.83 10.09
C ASP A 214 20.38 11.09 9.33
N GLY A 215 20.42 11.27 8.00
CA GLY A 215 21.49 10.74 7.17
C GLY A 215 21.27 9.33 6.64
N ARG A 216 20.14 8.70 6.94
CA ARG A 216 19.80 7.33 6.51
C ARG A 216 18.39 7.24 5.90
N TRP A 217 18.19 6.26 5.04
CA TRP A 217 16.88 5.87 4.54
C TRP A 217 16.25 4.84 5.46
N TYR A 218 14.99 5.04 5.77
CA TYR A 218 14.18 4.13 6.57
C TYR A 218 13.10 3.52 5.69
N LEU A 219 12.89 2.22 5.86
CA LEU A 219 11.75 1.47 5.33
C LEU A 219 10.98 0.95 6.53
N THR A 220 9.72 1.35 6.69
CA THR A 220 8.82 0.77 7.69
C THR A 220 7.85 -0.21 7.05
N LEU A 221 7.43 -1.21 7.80
CA LEU A 221 6.59 -2.31 7.33
C LEU A 221 5.62 -2.72 8.43
N LEU A 222 4.41 -3.07 8.05
CA LEU A 222 3.50 -3.83 8.91
C LEU A 222 3.82 -5.33 8.80
N VAL A 223 3.91 -5.99 9.94
CA VAL A 223 4.10 -7.44 10.07
C VAL A 223 3.12 -8.02 11.07
N SER A 224 2.76 -9.29 10.91
CA SER A 224 1.81 -9.99 11.78
C SER A 224 2.26 -11.42 12.08
N ASN A 225 2.02 -11.89 13.29
CA ASN A 225 2.25 -13.29 13.67
C ASN A 225 1.45 -14.29 12.82
N GLU A 226 0.30 -13.86 12.29
CA GLU A 226 -0.49 -14.67 11.36
C GLU A 226 0.28 -15.00 10.08
N TYR A 227 1.25 -14.16 9.73
CA TYR A 227 2.07 -14.27 8.54
C TYR A 227 3.50 -14.76 8.80
N GLY A 228 3.77 -15.33 9.96
CA GLY A 228 5.05 -15.97 10.27
C GLY A 228 6.02 -15.15 11.10
N SER A 229 5.65 -13.96 11.57
CA SER A 229 6.55 -13.05 12.31
C SER A 229 6.76 -13.37 13.80
N ARG A 230 6.50 -14.59 14.23
CA ARG A 230 6.56 -14.98 15.66
C ARG A 230 7.92 -14.73 16.33
N ASP A 231 8.98 -14.86 15.56
CA ASP A 231 10.34 -14.68 16.07
C ASP A 231 10.75 -13.21 16.19
N LEU A 232 9.97 -12.27 15.64
CA LEU A 232 10.24 -10.83 15.77
C LEU A 232 9.74 -10.27 17.10
N PHE A 233 8.78 -10.92 17.72
CA PHE A 233 8.18 -10.47 18.95
C PHE A 233 8.54 -11.45 20.07
N GLU A 234 9.45 -11.06 20.95
CA GLU A 234 9.89 -11.89 22.09
C GLU A 234 8.74 -12.25 23.04
N GLU A 235 7.70 -11.41 23.11
CA GLU A 235 6.52 -11.65 23.92
C GLU A 235 5.46 -12.39 23.08
N GLN A 236 5.07 -13.58 23.51
CA GLN A 236 4.06 -14.42 22.85
C GLN A 236 2.67 -13.76 22.72
N GLU A 237 2.44 -12.65 23.40
CA GLU A 237 1.18 -11.87 23.36
C GLU A 237 1.13 -10.85 22.23
N LEU A 238 2.27 -10.52 21.59
CA LEU A 238 2.32 -9.59 20.48
C LEU A 238 1.83 -10.29 19.20
N ILE A 239 0.91 -9.65 18.47
CA ILE A 239 0.26 -10.24 17.31
C ILE A 239 0.58 -9.55 16.00
N GLN A 240 0.83 -8.24 16.05
CA GLN A 240 1.20 -7.46 14.88
C GLN A 240 1.93 -6.18 15.29
N GLY A 241 2.67 -5.59 14.36
CA GLY A 241 3.37 -4.35 14.65
C GLY A 241 4.00 -3.73 13.42
N THR A 242 4.52 -2.52 13.62
CA THR A 242 5.35 -1.83 12.66
C THR A 242 6.81 -2.04 12.99
N VAL A 243 7.56 -2.54 12.03
CA VAL A 243 9.02 -2.71 12.11
C VAL A 243 9.72 -1.80 11.12
N TYR A 244 11.04 -1.61 11.27
CA TYR A 244 11.81 -0.83 10.32
C TYR A 244 13.12 -1.51 9.92
N ALA A 245 13.57 -1.16 8.73
CA ALA A 245 14.88 -1.45 8.19
C ALA A 245 15.55 -0.16 7.69
N VAL A 246 16.85 -0.15 7.56
CA VAL A 246 17.63 1.04 7.19
C VAL A 246 18.54 0.78 6.01
N SER A 247 18.88 1.83 5.28
CA SER A 247 19.85 1.80 4.19
C SER A 247 20.54 3.16 4.03
N ASP A 248 21.76 3.16 3.48
CA ASP A 248 22.46 4.38 3.08
C ASP A 248 21.97 4.90 1.71
N ARG A 249 21.18 4.10 0.98
CA ARG A 249 20.66 4.45 -0.36
C ARG A 249 19.15 4.22 -0.42
N ILE A 250 18.43 5.09 -1.11
CA ILE A 250 17.00 4.95 -1.34
C ILE A 250 16.62 3.59 -1.98
N THR A 251 17.47 3.06 -2.84
CA THR A 251 17.27 1.77 -3.52
C THR A 251 17.77 0.56 -2.73
N GLY A 252 18.07 0.72 -1.45
CA GLY A 252 18.53 -0.35 -0.61
C GLY A 252 19.96 -0.88 -0.92
N PRO A 253 20.31 -2.09 -0.48
CA PRO A 253 19.44 -2.97 0.31
C PRO A 253 19.13 -2.39 1.70
N TYR A 254 17.90 -2.62 2.15
CA TYR A 254 17.50 -2.29 3.51
C TYR A 254 17.79 -3.46 4.45
N VAL A 255 18.31 -3.15 5.62
CA VAL A 255 18.69 -4.13 6.63
C VAL A 255 17.99 -3.79 7.95
N MET A 256 17.41 -4.80 8.60
CA MET A 256 16.77 -4.62 9.90
C MET A 256 17.80 -4.37 10.98
N GLU A 257 17.55 -3.39 11.84
CA GLU A 257 18.33 -3.14 13.03
C GLU A 257 17.91 -4.10 14.17
N PRO A 258 18.76 -4.37 15.17
CA PRO A 258 18.41 -5.25 16.29
C PRO A 258 17.13 -4.86 17.02
N ASP A 259 16.94 -3.56 17.29
CA ASP A 259 15.75 -3.00 17.96
C ASP A 259 14.79 -2.40 16.92
N ASN A 260 14.26 -3.24 16.04
CA ASN A 260 13.53 -2.82 14.86
C ASN A 260 12.00 -2.63 15.04
N VAL A 261 11.47 -2.88 16.22
CA VAL A 261 10.04 -2.73 16.49
C VAL A 261 9.72 -1.29 16.91
N ILE A 262 8.94 -0.58 16.09
CA ILE A 262 8.48 0.78 16.41
C ILE A 262 7.23 0.73 17.28
N LEU A 263 6.26 -0.11 16.89
CA LEU A 263 4.97 -0.25 17.55
C LEU A 263 4.50 -1.69 17.43
N ALA A 264 3.98 -2.25 18.51
CA ALA A 264 3.37 -3.57 18.49
C ALA A 264 2.05 -3.57 19.27
N SER A 265 1.09 -4.34 18.79
CA SER A 265 -0.18 -4.58 19.47
C SER A 265 -0.17 -5.92 20.18
N ARG A 266 -0.78 -5.95 21.37
CA ARG A 266 -1.03 -7.19 22.12
C ARG A 266 -2.38 -7.76 21.76
N ARG A 267 -2.51 -9.08 21.85
CA ARG A 267 -3.81 -9.74 21.78
C ARG A 267 -4.65 -9.23 22.95
N GLN A 268 -5.71 -8.49 22.69
CA GLN A 268 -6.69 -8.18 23.72
C GLN A 268 -7.47 -9.46 24.02
N ASN A 269 -7.41 -9.94 25.26
CA ASN A 269 -8.22 -11.04 25.71
C ASN A 269 -9.69 -10.63 25.62
N GLY A 270 -10.39 -11.12 24.64
CA GLY A 270 -11.84 -11.04 24.51
C GLY A 270 -12.38 -9.85 23.73
N ILE A 271 -12.22 -9.86 22.44
CA ILE A 271 -13.25 -9.42 21.48
C ILE A 271 -13.36 -10.49 20.40
#